data_9b24850cec66a1fdf4f3ada5adde5c67
#
_entry.id   9b24850cec66a1fdf4f3ada5adde5c67
#
_cell.length_a   1.000
_cell.length_b   1.000
_cell.length_c   1.000
_cell.angle_alpha   90.00
_cell.angle_beta   90.00
_cell.angle_gamma   90.00
#
_symmetry.space_group_name_H-M   'P 1'
#
loop_
_entity.id
_entity.type
_entity.pdbx_description
1 polymer ?
#
loop_
_entity_poly.entity_id
_entity_poly.type
_entity_poly.pdbx_seq_one_letter_code
_entity_poly.pdbx_strand_id
1 'polypeptide(L)'
;MIGGRDVKLSKRHVIEHAPAALALLRRDGVDAILFNCTGEFPPIPGDTGVVFPSRVLNGMAESLLARGRLGLLAPLPEQIPKLTQKWSRPGLEVVADAVMPSAEPAEIRSAARRLAARRPDLVALDCMSFTPAAKDIVRAVTGVPAILGITAVACDAIVILLPTIA
;
A
#
# COMPACT_ATOMS: atom_id res chain seq x y z
N MET A 1 7.60 14.39 -0.51
CA MET A 1 7.69 15.75 0.08
C MET A 1 8.51 16.62 -0.85
N ILE A 2 8.06 17.84 -1.13
CA ILE A 2 8.83 18.82 -1.89
C ILE A 2 9.14 19.96 -0.92
N GLY A 3 10.44 20.28 -0.71
CA GLY A 3 10.87 21.31 0.24
C GLY A 3 10.43 21.08 1.71
N GLY A 4 10.34 19.82 2.15
CA GLY A 4 9.93 19.47 3.51
C GLY A 4 8.42 19.57 3.80
N ARG A 5 7.60 19.85 2.79
CA ARG A 5 6.13 19.94 2.92
C ARG A 5 5.43 18.77 2.25
N ASP A 6 4.34 18.31 2.85
CA ASP A 6 3.46 17.34 2.23
C ASP A 6 2.75 17.93 1.01
N VAL A 7 2.76 17.19 -0.10
CA VAL A 7 2.12 17.61 -1.34
C VAL A 7 1.05 16.59 -1.70
N LYS A 8 -0.19 17.04 -1.87
CA LYS A 8 -1.27 16.22 -2.43
C LYS A 8 -1.19 16.24 -3.95
N LEU A 9 -0.86 15.10 -4.56
CA LEU A 9 -0.88 14.95 -6.01
C LEU A 9 -2.27 14.53 -6.50
N SER A 10 -2.72 15.15 -7.58
CA SER A 10 -3.95 14.71 -8.26
C SER A 10 -3.71 13.37 -8.95
N LYS A 11 -4.53 12.37 -8.62
CA LYS A 11 -4.48 11.06 -9.29
C LYS A 11 -4.69 11.19 -10.80
N ARG A 12 -5.56 12.11 -11.25
CA ARG A 12 -5.78 12.40 -12.67
C ARG A 12 -4.50 12.87 -13.34
N HIS A 13 -3.79 13.80 -12.73
CA HIS A 13 -2.52 14.29 -13.25
C HIS A 13 -1.48 13.19 -13.38
N VAL A 14 -1.39 12.30 -12.38
CA VAL A 14 -0.48 11.15 -12.44
C VAL A 14 -0.84 10.22 -13.61
N ILE A 15 -2.12 9.88 -13.80
CA ILE A 15 -2.58 9.01 -14.89
C ILE A 15 -2.26 9.62 -16.26
N GLU A 16 -2.47 10.93 -16.44
CA GLU A 16 -2.22 11.64 -17.68
C GLU A 16 -0.72 11.65 -18.08
N HIS A 17 0.18 11.70 -17.10
CA HIS A 17 1.63 11.80 -17.35
C HIS A 17 2.39 10.48 -17.25
N ALA A 18 1.80 9.44 -16.64
CA ALA A 18 2.45 8.16 -16.46
C ALA A 18 2.92 7.49 -17.76
N PRO A 19 2.15 7.49 -18.89
CA PRO A 19 2.63 6.89 -20.13
C PRO A 19 3.94 7.48 -20.63
N ALA A 20 4.07 8.80 -20.58
CA ALA A 20 5.29 9.49 -21.01
C ALA A 20 6.48 9.16 -20.09
N ALA A 21 6.26 9.10 -18.78
CA ALA A 21 7.28 8.71 -17.81
C ALA A 21 7.73 7.24 -18.00
N LEU A 22 6.79 6.33 -18.26
CA LEU A 22 7.11 4.93 -18.56
C LEU A 22 7.92 4.79 -19.85
N ALA A 23 7.54 5.50 -20.90
CA ALA A 23 8.29 5.51 -22.17
C ALA A 23 9.72 6.01 -21.98
N LEU A 24 9.92 7.06 -21.15
CA LEU A 24 11.23 7.60 -20.84
C LEU A 24 12.10 6.58 -20.10
N LEU A 25 11.58 5.98 -19.01
CA LEU A 25 12.30 4.95 -18.24
C LEU A 25 12.71 3.77 -19.11
N ARG A 26 11.82 3.30 -19.99
CA ARG A 26 12.13 2.20 -20.92
C ARG A 26 13.22 2.57 -21.91
N ARG A 27 13.18 3.79 -22.45
CA ARG A 27 14.25 4.28 -23.35
C ARG A 27 15.60 4.35 -22.64
N ASP A 28 15.58 4.69 -21.35
CA ASP A 28 16.79 4.77 -20.54
C ASP A 28 17.30 3.38 -20.09
N GLY A 29 16.59 2.29 -20.48
CA GLY A 29 17.06 0.92 -20.30
C GLY A 29 17.02 0.41 -18.87
N VAL A 30 16.08 0.90 -18.04
CA VAL A 30 15.94 0.42 -16.67
C VAL A 30 15.42 -1.03 -16.64
N ASP A 31 15.96 -1.86 -15.76
CA ASP A 31 15.63 -3.28 -15.64
C ASP A 31 14.25 -3.53 -15.05
N ALA A 32 13.80 -2.67 -14.13
CA ALA A 32 12.50 -2.79 -13.47
C ALA A 32 11.88 -1.42 -13.20
N ILE A 33 10.54 -1.37 -13.23
CA ILE A 33 9.77 -0.15 -12.94
C ILE A 33 8.78 -0.46 -11.81
N LEU A 34 8.85 0.32 -10.74
CA LEU A 34 7.90 0.29 -9.64
C LEU A 34 7.02 1.56 -9.69
N PHE A 35 5.70 1.35 -9.76
CA PHE A 35 4.74 2.45 -9.62
C PHE A 35 4.50 2.73 -8.13
N ASN A 36 5.27 3.63 -7.54
CA ASN A 36 5.39 3.84 -6.09
C ASN A 36 4.11 4.40 -5.43
N CYS A 37 3.01 3.65 -5.52
CA CYS A 37 1.72 4.01 -4.91
C CYS A 37 0.86 2.76 -4.64
N THR A 38 0.23 2.68 -3.46
CA THR A 38 -0.76 1.63 -3.15
C THR A 38 -2.17 1.95 -3.66
N GLY A 39 -2.39 3.11 -4.27
CA GLY A 39 -3.65 3.45 -4.91
C GLY A 39 -3.95 2.56 -6.11
N GLU A 40 -5.23 2.36 -6.40
CA GLU A 40 -5.65 1.69 -7.64
C GLU A 40 -5.53 2.67 -8.82
N PHE A 41 -5.01 2.16 -9.92
CA PHE A 41 -4.91 2.87 -11.19
C PHE A 41 -5.59 2.05 -12.29
N PRO A 42 -6.26 2.70 -13.25
CA PRO A 42 -6.72 2.01 -14.46
C PRO A 42 -5.51 1.48 -15.24
N PRO A 43 -5.72 0.62 -16.24
CA PRO A 43 -4.66 0.26 -17.18
C PRO A 43 -4.00 1.52 -17.74
N ILE A 44 -2.68 1.58 -17.72
CA ILE A 44 -1.89 2.71 -18.21
C ILE A 44 -1.16 2.24 -19.48
N PRO A 45 -1.24 2.94 -20.61
CA PRO A 45 -0.47 2.59 -21.79
C PRO A 45 1.02 2.40 -21.46
N GLY A 46 1.58 1.25 -21.82
CA GLY A 46 2.98 0.90 -21.53
C GLY A 46 3.22 0.32 -20.13
N ASP A 47 2.20 -0.08 -19.37
CA ASP A 47 2.36 -0.62 -18.00
C ASP A 47 2.72 -2.11 -17.94
N THR A 48 2.95 -2.77 -19.08
CA THR A 48 3.42 -4.17 -19.09
C THR A 48 4.74 -4.31 -18.36
N GLY A 49 4.82 -5.21 -17.38
CA GLY A 49 6.03 -5.42 -16.57
C GLY A 49 6.29 -4.34 -15.50
N VAL A 50 5.36 -3.39 -15.32
CA VAL A 50 5.41 -2.43 -14.21
C VAL A 50 4.84 -3.07 -12.95
N VAL A 51 5.56 -2.99 -11.84
CA VAL A 51 5.09 -3.45 -10.52
C VAL A 51 4.15 -2.41 -9.93
N PHE A 52 2.91 -2.82 -9.67
CA PHE A 52 1.92 -2.01 -8.95
C PHE A 52 1.75 -2.52 -7.52
N PRO A 53 2.22 -1.79 -6.50
CA PRO A 53 2.09 -2.17 -5.09
C PRO A 53 0.66 -2.52 -4.66
N SER A 54 -0.33 -1.82 -5.21
CA SER A 54 -1.74 -2.12 -4.93
C SER A 54 -2.13 -3.54 -5.33
N ARG A 55 -1.70 -4.02 -6.50
CA ARG A 55 -2.01 -5.36 -7.01
C ARG A 55 -1.34 -6.44 -6.15
N VAL A 56 -0.07 -6.23 -5.78
CA VAL A 56 0.68 -7.17 -4.92
C VAL A 56 0.07 -7.21 -3.52
N LEU A 57 -0.18 -6.06 -2.92
CA LEU A 57 -0.77 -5.97 -1.58
C LEU A 57 -2.16 -6.63 -1.53
N ASN A 58 -3.00 -6.42 -2.55
CA ASN A 58 -4.30 -7.07 -2.66
C ASN A 58 -4.17 -8.59 -2.79
N GLY A 59 -3.27 -9.08 -3.65
CA GLY A 59 -3.01 -10.51 -3.81
C GLY A 59 -2.50 -11.16 -2.54
N MET A 60 -1.62 -10.50 -1.81
CA MET A 60 -1.15 -10.98 -0.49
C MET A 60 -2.29 -11.07 0.52
N ALA A 61 -3.09 -10.02 0.64
CA ALA A 61 -4.22 -10.03 1.57
C ALA A 61 -5.24 -11.11 1.20
N GLU A 62 -5.49 -11.32 -0.08
CA GLU A 62 -6.39 -12.35 -0.57
C GLU A 62 -5.89 -13.76 -0.28
N SER A 63 -4.59 -13.98 -0.43
CA SER A 63 -3.94 -15.27 -0.10
C SER A 63 -3.95 -15.56 1.39
N LEU A 64 -3.84 -14.52 2.24
CA LEU A 64 -3.78 -14.67 3.70
C LEU A 64 -5.16 -14.65 4.36
N LEU A 65 -6.15 -14.00 3.77
CA LEU A 65 -7.47 -13.77 4.35
C LEU A 65 -8.54 -13.85 3.27
N ALA A 66 -8.97 -15.06 2.92
CA ALA A 66 -10.05 -15.28 1.95
C ALA A 66 -11.42 -14.83 2.49
N ARG A 67 -11.65 -14.95 3.80
CA ARG A 67 -12.86 -14.54 4.51
C ARG A 67 -12.49 -14.01 5.89
N GLY A 68 -13.31 -13.13 6.46
CA GLY A 68 -13.10 -12.60 7.79
C GLY A 68 -13.09 -11.08 7.82
N ARG A 69 -12.33 -10.51 8.75
CA ARG A 69 -12.30 -9.06 8.99
C ARG A 69 -10.91 -8.50 8.71
N LEU A 70 -10.81 -7.66 7.69
CA LEU A 70 -9.60 -6.92 7.36
C LEU A 70 -9.58 -5.58 8.11
N GLY A 71 -8.58 -5.38 8.95
CA GLY A 71 -8.23 -4.08 9.50
C GLY A 71 -7.45 -3.26 8.47
N LEU A 72 -7.88 -2.04 8.21
CA LEU A 72 -7.22 -1.14 7.27
C LEU A 72 -6.68 0.07 8.02
N LEU A 73 -5.39 0.33 7.91
CA LEU A 73 -4.77 1.56 8.39
C LEU A 73 -4.51 2.49 7.21
N ALA A 74 -5.31 3.54 7.12
CA ALA A 74 -5.23 4.57 6.09
C ALA A 74 -4.28 5.70 6.51
N PRO A 75 -3.61 6.40 5.58
CA PRO A 75 -2.77 7.55 5.91
C PRO A 75 -3.57 8.78 6.34
N LEU A 76 -4.81 8.92 5.85
CA LEU A 76 -5.68 10.07 6.11
C LEU A 76 -7.14 9.63 6.31
N PRO A 77 -7.90 10.23 7.25
CA PRO A 77 -9.30 9.87 7.49
C PRO A 77 -10.20 9.99 6.24
N GLU A 78 -9.99 11.02 5.44
CA GLU A 78 -10.77 11.25 4.22
C GLU A 78 -10.57 10.18 3.14
N GLN A 79 -9.53 9.34 3.24
CA GLN A 79 -9.28 8.25 2.32
C GLN A 79 -10.00 6.95 2.74
N ILE A 80 -10.47 6.84 3.97
CA ILE A 80 -11.11 5.63 4.49
C ILE A 80 -12.25 5.14 3.58
N PRO A 81 -13.22 5.96 3.15
CA PRO A 81 -14.33 5.47 2.34
C PRO A 81 -13.86 4.82 1.03
N LYS A 82 -12.93 5.48 0.34
CA LYS A 82 -12.40 4.98 -0.93
C LYS A 82 -11.54 3.71 -0.75
N LEU A 83 -10.73 3.66 0.30
CA LEU A 83 -9.92 2.49 0.59
C LEU A 83 -10.78 1.32 1.07
N THR A 84 -11.82 1.57 1.88
CA THR A 84 -12.80 0.54 2.23
C THR A 84 -13.45 -0.05 0.98
N GLN A 85 -13.86 0.78 0.04
CA GLN A 85 -14.42 0.31 -1.24
C GLN A 85 -13.40 -0.54 -2.02
N LYS A 86 -12.14 -0.10 -2.11
CA LYS A 86 -11.06 -0.85 -2.76
C LYS A 86 -10.90 -2.27 -2.21
N TRP A 87 -11.01 -2.42 -0.88
CA TRP A 87 -10.81 -3.69 -0.20
C TRP A 87 -12.06 -4.55 -0.07
N SER A 88 -13.25 -3.99 -0.39
CA SER A 88 -14.52 -4.69 -0.26
C SER A 88 -14.63 -5.84 -1.28
N ARG A 89 -14.91 -7.04 -0.79
CA ARG A 89 -15.19 -8.23 -1.58
C ARG A 89 -16.09 -9.19 -0.80
N PRO A 90 -16.78 -10.14 -1.47
CA PRO A 90 -17.61 -11.11 -0.79
C PRO A 90 -16.87 -11.89 0.30
N GLY A 91 -17.45 -11.95 1.49
CA GLY A 91 -16.87 -12.66 2.64
C GLY A 91 -15.83 -11.88 3.44
N LEU A 92 -15.46 -10.67 3.01
CA LEU A 92 -14.52 -9.81 3.73
C LEU A 92 -15.22 -8.58 4.30
N GLU A 93 -15.23 -8.47 5.63
CA GLU A 93 -15.61 -7.23 6.32
C GLU A 93 -14.38 -6.32 6.44
N VAL A 94 -14.52 -5.05 6.09
CA VAL A 94 -13.42 -4.07 6.22
C VAL A 94 -13.69 -3.13 7.38
N VAL A 95 -12.79 -3.09 8.34
CA VAL A 95 -12.79 -2.12 9.45
C VAL A 95 -11.57 -1.21 9.30
N ALA A 96 -11.75 0.10 9.39
CA ALA A 96 -10.70 1.03 9.05
C ALA A 96 -10.46 2.06 10.15
N ASP A 97 -9.22 2.49 10.28
CA ASP A 97 -8.79 3.65 11.05
C ASP A 97 -7.73 4.41 10.26
N ALA A 98 -7.38 5.61 10.72
CA ALA A 98 -6.38 6.42 10.06
C ALA A 98 -5.32 6.93 11.02
N VAL A 99 -4.09 6.99 10.52
CA VAL A 99 -2.97 7.68 11.16
C VAL A 99 -1.96 8.07 10.08
N MET A 100 -1.36 9.25 10.21
CA MET A 100 -0.29 9.67 9.31
C MET A 100 0.89 8.69 9.39
N PRO A 101 1.47 8.27 8.26
CA PRO A 101 2.66 7.41 8.26
C PRO A 101 3.87 8.01 8.99
N SER A 102 3.94 9.34 9.04
CA SER A 102 4.97 10.12 9.77
C SER A 102 4.61 10.44 11.21
N ALA A 103 3.47 9.91 11.71
CA ALA A 103 3.04 10.14 13.09
C ALA A 103 3.99 9.50 14.10
N GLU A 104 4.00 10.05 15.30
CA GLU A 104 4.77 9.51 16.40
C GLU A 104 4.31 8.09 16.77
N PRO A 105 5.20 7.24 17.29
CA PRO A 105 4.87 5.86 17.67
C PRO A 105 3.66 5.73 18.60
N ALA A 106 3.42 6.72 19.44
CA ALA A 106 2.28 6.75 20.36
C ALA A 106 0.93 6.90 19.62
N GLU A 107 0.89 7.69 18.55
CA GLU A 107 -0.30 7.90 17.73
C GLU A 107 -0.60 6.65 16.88
N ILE A 108 0.44 6.03 16.29
CA ILE A 108 0.31 4.76 15.57
C ILE A 108 -0.24 3.69 16.52
N ARG A 109 0.27 3.61 17.76
CA ARG A 109 -0.21 2.70 18.78
C ARG A 109 -1.66 2.95 19.16
N SER A 110 -2.08 4.22 19.23
CA SER A 110 -3.46 4.61 19.50
C SER A 110 -4.41 4.16 18.38
N ALA A 111 -4.06 4.40 17.12
CA ALA A 111 -4.81 3.93 15.96
C ALA A 111 -4.89 2.39 15.93
N ALA A 112 -3.78 1.70 16.20
CA ALA A 112 -3.75 0.25 16.29
C ALA A 112 -4.68 -0.31 17.38
N ARG A 113 -4.79 0.36 18.55
CA ARG A 113 -5.74 -0.03 19.60
C ARG A 113 -7.20 0.13 19.16
N ARG A 114 -7.53 1.19 18.42
CA ARG A 114 -8.89 1.37 17.88
C ARG A 114 -9.22 0.29 16.84
N LEU A 115 -8.26 -0.13 16.02
CA LEU A 115 -8.42 -1.28 15.13
C LEU A 115 -8.56 -2.59 15.90
N ALA A 116 -7.73 -2.82 16.92
CA ALA A 116 -7.79 -4.02 17.75
C ALA A 116 -9.16 -4.23 18.42
N ALA A 117 -9.79 -3.13 18.87
CA ALA A 117 -11.14 -3.18 19.44
C ALA A 117 -12.20 -3.68 18.45
N ARG A 118 -11.93 -3.58 17.15
CA ARG A 118 -12.80 -4.09 16.07
C ARG A 118 -12.47 -5.52 15.64
N ARG A 119 -11.51 -6.18 16.31
CA ARG A 119 -11.12 -7.58 16.15
C ARG A 119 -10.81 -7.96 14.68
N PRO A 120 -9.85 -7.33 14.02
CA PRO A 120 -9.42 -7.76 12.69
C PRO A 120 -8.71 -9.12 12.76
N ASP A 121 -8.75 -9.87 11.66
CA ASP A 121 -7.99 -11.12 11.48
C ASP A 121 -6.63 -10.86 10.79
N LEU A 122 -6.54 -9.77 10.04
CA LEU A 122 -5.35 -9.29 9.34
C LEU A 122 -5.39 -7.76 9.29
N VAL A 123 -4.25 -7.09 9.37
CA VAL A 123 -4.18 -5.63 9.18
C VAL A 123 -3.35 -5.29 7.94
N ALA A 124 -3.88 -4.44 7.07
CA ALA A 124 -3.17 -3.85 5.94
C ALA A 124 -2.85 -2.37 6.21
N LEU A 125 -1.58 -2.00 6.10
CA LEU A 125 -1.12 -0.61 6.12
C LEU A 125 -1.07 -0.11 4.66
N ASP A 126 -2.13 0.57 4.24
CA ASP A 126 -2.36 0.91 2.81
C ASP A 126 -1.80 2.30 2.46
N CYS A 127 -0.50 2.44 2.61
CA CYS A 127 0.26 3.57 2.07
C CYS A 127 1.72 3.17 1.92
N MET A 128 2.37 3.63 0.85
CA MET A 128 3.80 3.38 0.60
C MET A 128 4.72 4.03 1.65
N SER A 129 4.23 5.03 2.37
CA SER A 129 5.02 5.77 3.36
C SER A 129 5.01 5.14 4.76
N PHE A 130 4.18 4.12 5.02
CA PHE A 130 4.28 3.39 6.27
C PHE A 130 5.60 2.60 6.35
N THR A 131 6.19 2.60 7.53
CA THR A 131 7.49 1.98 7.79
C THR A 131 7.36 0.56 8.38
N PRO A 132 8.41 -0.27 8.31
CA PRO A 132 8.46 -1.54 9.04
C PRO A 132 8.22 -1.36 10.55
N ALA A 133 8.76 -0.29 11.15
CA ALA A 133 8.52 0.03 12.56
C ALA A 133 7.04 0.28 12.88
N ALA A 134 6.32 1.00 11.99
CA ALA A 134 4.88 1.19 12.13
C ALA A 134 4.12 -0.15 12.06
N LYS A 135 4.49 -1.03 11.13
CA LYS A 135 3.91 -2.39 11.02
C LYS A 135 4.14 -3.19 12.30
N ASP A 136 5.34 -3.15 12.88
CA ASP A 136 5.68 -3.89 14.08
C ASP A 136 4.88 -3.40 15.29
N ILE A 137 4.66 -2.08 15.41
CA ILE A 137 3.78 -1.51 16.42
C ILE A 137 2.34 -2.02 16.24
N VAL A 138 1.83 -1.97 15.02
CA VAL A 138 0.46 -2.43 14.71
C VAL A 138 0.31 -3.91 15.06
N ARG A 139 1.25 -4.75 14.65
CA ARG A 139 1.25 -6.19 14.93
C ARG A 139 1.31 -6.48 16.44
N ALA A 140 2.16 -5.77 17.16
CA ALA A 140 2.30 -5.94 18.61
C ALA A 140 1.02 -5.54 19.37
N VAL A 141 0.30 -4.52 18.91
CA VAL A 141 -0.92 -4.01 19.57
C VAL A 141 -2.15 -4.82 19.19
N THR A 142 -2.29 -5.22 17.93
CA THR A 142 -3.47 -5.96 17.44
C THR A 142 -3.39 -7.45 17.71
N GLY A 143 -2.19 -7.99 17.86
CA GLY A 143 -1.96 -9.44 18.05
C GLY A 143 -2.18 -10.28 16.79
N VAL A 144 -2.43 -9.66 15.64
CA VAL A 144 -2.68 -10.34 14.36
C VAL A 144 -1.61 -10.02 13.33
N PRO A 145 -1.49 -10.82 12.25
CA PRO A 145 -0.59 -10.50 11.15
C PRO A 145 -0.86 -9.12 10.58
N ALA A 146 0.20 -8.43 10.16
CA ALA A 146 0.11 -7.14 9.49
C ALA A 146 0.94 -7.15 8.20
N ILE A 147 0.35 -6.66 7.12
CA ILE A 147 1.00 -6.50 5.82
C ILE A 147 1.26 -5.03 5.52
N LEU A 148 2.40 -4.78 4.90
CA LEU A 148 2.87 -3.44 4.58
C LEU A 148 3.10 -3.32 3.08
N GLY A 149 2.49 -2.31 2.46
CA GLY A 149 2.51 -2.13 1.00
C GLY A 149 3.90 -2.07 0.39
N ILE A 150 4.84 -1.39 1.05
CA ILE A 150 6.18 -1.20 0.49
C ILE A 150 7.09 -2.42 0.65
N THR A 151 7.08 -3.09 1.81
CA THR A 151 8.06 -4.13 2.12
C THR A 151 7.80 -5.42 1.33
N ALA A 152 6.52 -5.78 1.18
CA ALA A 152 6.15 -6.98 0.43
C ALA A 152 6.41 -6.84 -1.08
N VAL A 153 6.32 -5.63 -1.60
CA VAL A 153 6.37 -5.35 -3.04
C VAL A 153 7.78 -5.04 -3.51
N ALA A 154 8.54 -4.28 -2.72
CA ALA A 154 9.84 -3.81 -3.16
C ALA A 154 10.91 -4.91 -3.14
N CYS A 155 10.87 -5.82 -2.15
CA CYS A 155 11.89 -6.87 -2.05
C CYS A 155 11.63 -8.02 -3.03
N ASP A 156 10.43 -8.61 -3.05
CA ASP A 156 10.20 -9.82 -3.83
C ASP A 156 9.89 -9.54 -5.30
N ALA A 157 9.03 -8.56 -5.60
CA ALA A 157 8.66 -8.31 -6.98
C ALA A 157 9.78 -7.67 -7.81
N ILE A 158 10.62 -6.82 -7.22
CA ILE A 158 11.78 -6.25 -7.91
C ILE A 158 12.86 -7.32 -8.10
N VAL A 159 13.13 -8.15 -7.10
CA VAL A 159 14.11 -9.24 -7.21
C VAL A 159 13.70 -10.27 -8.29
N ILE A 160 12.41 -10.57 -8.41
CA ILE A 160 11.89 -11.46 -9.47
C ILE A 160 12.09 -10.86 -10.88
N LEU A 161 12.03 -9.53 -11.00
CA LEU A 161 12.16 -8.83 -12.28
C LEU A 161 13.61 -8.53 -12.67
N LEU A 162 14.53 -8.50 -11.70
CA LEU A 162 15.94 -8.31 -12.02
C LEU A 162 16.53 -9.57 -12.66
N PRO A 163 17.31 -9.44 -13.73
CA PRO A 163 18.07 -10.58 -14.26
C PRO A 163 19.00 -11.09 -13.15
N THR A 164 19.07 -12.40 -13.03
CA THR A 164 20.04 -13.05 -12.12
C THR A 164 21.43 -12.54 -12.48
N ILE A 165 22.06 -11.79 -11.57
CA ILE A 165 23.44 -11.38 -11.75
C ILE A 165 24.28 -12.67 -11.70
N ALA A 166 24.76 -13.07 -12.87
CA ALA A 166 25.65 -14.23 -13.03
C ALA A 166 27.05 -13.88 -12.49
#